data_cb3d444ee7a5af48a8ed6d657eac0941
#
_entry.id   cb3d444ee7a5af48a8ed6d657eac0941
#
_cell.length_a   1.000
_cell.length_b   1.000
_cell.length_c   1.000
_cell.angle_alpha   90.00
_cell.angle_beta   90.00
_cell.angle_gamma   90.00
#
_symmetry.space_group_name_H-M   'P 1'
#
loop_
_entity.id
_entity.type
_entity.pdbx_description
1 polymer ?
#
loop_
_entity_poly.entity_id
_entity_poly.type
_entity_poly.pdbx_seq_one_letter_code
_entity_poly.pdbx_strand_id
1 'polypeptide(L)'
;MAHEVVGVEFGASILCAVRPGRRLGPTSPMPRNLIVTTERPLRVAVIGAGPAGTYAADILSRASLPASIDIIERLPTPFGLVRYGVAPDHPRIKQIVVALANVLGRGDIRLLANVNIGTDLTLQDLREHYDAVIFATGSFKDADLNIPGIDLDGSYGAAELVNWYDGHPDVPRTFPLNAKEVAVFGVGNVALDVARILSKQPKDLASTDIPANVMEGLEASPVTDVHLFGRRGPAQVKFTPLELRELGQVPDVDVIVYPEDYDFDEGSMAAVEGHHQTKQVVKTLTDWTLREPTGASRRIHLHFLQAPHEVLGKDGKVTGVRVERTALTGDCNVKGTGEFIDYPVQAVYRAVGYYGTPIDGIPFDASKGTIANVGGRVVDGGDVLPGYYTTGWIKRGPVGLIGSTKSDAAETIENLIEDADRLFAQTEAGPQQLSPDNVLSLLKRRGVPVVQWKDWEVLDAHERATGEADGRERLKVVPREEMTDVALRRKE
;
A
#
# COMPACT_ATOMS: atom_id res chain seq x y z
N MET A 1 19.66 28.85 35.61
CA MET A 1 20.31 28.29 34.43
C MET A 1 19.17 27.76 33.57
N ALA A 2 18.82 28.49 32.53
CA ALA A 2 17.72 28.16 31.63
C ALA A 2 18.21 27.15 30.59
N HIS A 3 17.52 26.04 30.44
CA HIS A 3 17.70 25.14 29.29
C HIS A 3 16.72 25.57 28.20
N GLU A 4 17.26 26.07 27.11
CA GLU A 4 16.57 26.31 25.86
C GLU A 4 16.14 24.95 25.28
N VAL A 5 14.83 24.82 25.08
CA VAL A 5 14.25 23.74 24.28
C VAL A 5 14.27 24.21 22.83
N VAL A 6 15.15 23.62 22.02
CA VAL A 6 15.18 23.84 20.57
C VAL A 6 13.99 23.11 19.97
N GLY A 7 12.98 23.89 19.56
CA GLY A 7 11.85 23.39 18.78
C GLY A 7 12.31 23.01 17.36
N VAL A 8 12.19 21.74 17.02
CA VAL A 8 12.35 21.27 15.65
C VAL A 8 11.04 21.55 14.91
N GLU A 9 11.04 22.56 14.08
CA GLU A 9 9.96 22.86 13.14
C GLU A 9 9.88 21.73 12.09
N PHE A 10 8.83 20.92 12.15
CA PHE A 10 8.45 20.01 11.09
C PHE A 10 7.77 20.79 9.96
N GLY A 11 8.57 21.33 9.06
CA GLY A 11 8.11 21.93 7.82
C GLY A 11 7.66 20.90 6.80
N ALA A 12 6.39 20.50 6.84
CA ALA A 12 5.70 19.82 5.74
C ALA A 12 4.56 20.73 5.24
N SER A 13 4.94 21.88 4.66
CA SER A 13 4.03 22.68 3.84
C SER A 13 3.76 21.96 2.53
N ILE A 14 2.72 21.13 2.47
CA ILE A 14 2.09 20.79 1.20
C ILE A 14 1.21 21.97 0.85
N LEU A 15 1.78 22.90 0.07
CA LEU A 15 1.07 24.00 -0.54
C LEU A 15 -0.16 23.48 -1.28
N CYS A 16 -1.33 23.96 -0.85
CA CYS A 16 -2.55 23.99 -1.65
C CYS A 16 -2.42 25.06 -2.76
N ALA A 17 -1.32 24.99 -3.54
CA ALA A 17 -1.11 25.86 -4.69
C ALA A 17 -1.57 25.13 -5.93
N VAL A 18 -2.85 25.29 -6.27
CA VAL A 18 -3.38 24.98 -7.60
C VAL A 18 -2.78 25.98 -8.58
N ARG A 19 -1.77 25.54 -9.35
CA ARG A 19 -1.42 26.24 -10.59
C ARG A 19 -2.53 25.96 -11.59
N PRO A 20 -3.08 26.99 -12.27
CA PRO A 20 -4.09 26.77 -13.30
C PRO A 20 -3.52 25.86 -14.39
N GLY A 21 -4.28 24.84 -14.74
CA GLY A 21 -3.92 23.82 -15.72
C GLY A 21 -3.44 24.46 -17.03
N ARG A 22 -2.18 24.24 -17.37
CA ARG A 22 -1.72 24.37 -18.74
C ARG A 22 -2.50 23.34 -19.55
N ARG A 23 -3.31 23.81 -20.49
CA ARG A 23 -3.82 22.96 -21.59
C ARG A 23 -2.61 22.31 -22.23
N LEU A 24 -2.54 20.98 -22.15
CA LEU A 24 -1.60 20.21 -22.94
C LEU A 24 -1.95 20.50 -24.41
N GLY A 25 -1.06 21.20 -25.08
CA GLY A 25 -1.06 21.30 -26.53
C GLY A 25 -0.85 19.90 -27.13
N PRO A 26 -1.10 19.73 -28.45
CA PRO A 26 -0.99 18.44 -29.10
C PRO A 26 0.40 17.87 -28.85
N THR A 27 0.41 16.63 -28.36
CA THR A 27 1.61 15.83 -28.10
C THR A 27 2.54 15.90 -29.31
N SER A 28 3.75 16.41 -29.09
CA SER A 28 4.82 16.32 -30.09
C SER A 28 4.99 14.86 -30.49
N PRO A 29 5.18 14.55 -31.77
CA PRO A 29 5.41 13.17 -32.19
C PRO A 29 6.66 12.64 -31.49
N MET A 30 6.56 11.44 -30.94
CA MET A 30 7.73 10.71 -30.40
C MET A 30 8.89 10.79 -31.40
N PRO A 31 10.13 11.00 -30.93
CA PRO A 31 11.28 10.96 -31.80
C PRO A 31 11.34 9.57 -32.46
N ARG A 32 11.31 9.56 -33.79
CA ARG A 32 11.41 8.36 -34.62
C ARG A 32 12.81 7.77 -34.47
N ASN A 33 12.84 6.48 -34.10
CA ASN A 33 13.90 5.51 -34.39
C ASN A 33 15.31 5.83 -33.87
N LEU A 34 15.54 5.53 -32.58
CA LEU A 34 16.82 4.94 -32.21
C LEU A 34 16.68 3.41 -32.49
N ILE A 35 17.15 2.96 -33.62
CA ILE A 35 17.40 1.53 -33.86
C ILE A 35 18.66 1.22 -33.07
N VAL A 36 18.49 0.82 -31.80
CA VAL A 36 19.59 0.23 -31.04
C VAL A 36 19.83 -1.15 -31.64
N THR A 37 20.79 -1.26 -32.55
CA THR A 37 21.26 -2.53 -33.10
C THR A 37 22.16 -3.21 -32.08
N THR A 38 21.56 -3.74 -30.99
CA THR A 38 22.28 -4.54 -30.03
C THR A 38 22.20 -6.02 -30.41
N GLU A 39 23.30 -6.73 -30.25
CA GLU A 39 23.39 -8.20 -30.54
C GLU A 39 22.53 -9.03 -29.57
N ARG A 40 22.00 -8.43 -28.49
CA ARG A 40 21.21 -9.12 -27.47
C ARG A 40 20.11 -8.21 -26.87
N PRO A 41 19.04 -8.79 -26.29
CA PRO A 41 18.06 -8.02 -25.52
C PRO A 41 18.67 -7.44 -24.22
N LEU A 42 18.16 -6.28 -23.77
CA LEU A 42 18.48 -5.73 -22.46
C LEU A 42 17.96 -6.66 -21.37
N ARG A 43 18.81 -7.02 -20.42
CA ARG A 43 18.45 -7.91 -19.33
C ARG A 43 17.97 -7.09 -18.12
N VAL A 44 16.70 -7.22 -17.73
CA VAL A 44 16.09 -6.36 -16.69
C VAL A 44 15.48 -7.19 -15.56
N ALA A 45 15.86 -6.87 -14.32
CA ALA A 45 15.17 -7.35 -13.12
C ALA A 45 14.17 -6.30 -12.64
N VAL A 46 12.95 -6.73 -12.35
CA VAL A 46 11.93 -5.92 -11.67
C VAL A 46 11.69 -6.53 -10.29
N ILE A 47 11.95 -5.79 -9.23
CA ILE A 47 11.85 -6.27 -7.84
C ILE A 47 10.49 -5.91 -7.27
N GLY A 48 9.62 -6.90 -7.17
CA GLY A 48 8.23 -6.77 -6.73
C GLY A 48 7.23 -7.04 -7.85
N ALA A 49 6.33 -8.03 -7.64
CA ALA A 49 5.27 -8.44 -8.57
C ALA A 49 3.92 -7.77 -8.28
N GLY A 50 3.92 -6.64 -7.59
CA GLY A 50 2.74 -5.79 -7.42
C GLY A 50 2.38 -5.04 -8.71
N PRO A 51 1.30 -4.21 -8.70
CA PRO A 51 0.88 -3.46 -9.89
C PRO A 51 1.99 -2.63 -10.53
N ALA A 52 2.83 -1.95 -9.74
CA ALA A 52 3.90 -1.10 -10.25
C ALA A 52 4.94 -1.89 -11.06
N GLY A 53 5.42 -3.00 -10.51
CA GLY A 53 6.39 -3.87 -11.19
C GLY A 53 5.79 -4.53 -12.42
N THR A 54 4.56 -5.03 -12.33
CA THR A 54 3.86 -5.66 -13.46
C THR A 54 3.63 -4.67 -14.61
N TYR A 55 3.21 -3.41 -14.30
CA TYR A 55 3.06 -2.38 -15.34
C TYR A 55 4.40 -1.94 -15.95
N ALA A 56 5.46 -1.81 -15.14
CA ALA A 56 6.78 -1.50 -15.66
C ALA A 56 7.26 -2.59 -16.63
N ALA A 57 7.13 -3.85 -16.26
CA ALA A 57 7.45 -4.98 -17.11
C ALA A 57 6.60 -5.02 -18.40
N ASP A 58 5.27 -4.77 -18.29
CA ASP A 58 4.36 -4.73 -19.44
C ASP A 58 4.72 -3.62 -20.44
N ILE A 59 5.03 -2.41 -19.93
CA ILE A 59 5.40 -1.27 -20.77
C ILE A 59 6.73 -1.55 -21.47
N LEU A 60 7.73 -2.06 -20.74
CA LEU A 60 9.05 -2.38 -21.30
C LEU A 60 8.97 -3.50 -22.33
N SER A 61 8.20 -4.57 -22.07
CA SER A 61 8.09 -5.70 -23.01
C SER A 61 7.43 -5.32 -24.34
N ARG A 62 6.67 -4.23 -24.36
CA ARG A 62 6.02 -3.68 -25.58
C ARG A 62 6.79 -2.53 -26.21
N ALA A 63 7.89 -2.11 -25.62
CA ALA A 63 8.72 -1.05 -26.16
C ALA A 63 9.48 -1.50 -27.40
N SER A 64 10.02 -0.54 -28.14
CA SER A 64 10.89 -0.83 -29.32
C SER A 64 12.25 -1.38 -28.92
N LEU A 65 12.66 -1.25 -27.66
CA LEU A 65 13.89 -1.81 -27.10
C LEU A 65 13.68 -3.29 -26.76
N PRO A 66 14.39 -4.24 -27.42
CA PRO A 66 14.30 -5.64 -27.03
C PRO A 66 14.77 -5.84 -25.59
N ALA A 67 13.92 -6.43 -24.75
CA ALA A 67 14.22 -6.69 -23.36
C ALA A 67 13.86 -8.13 -22.95
N SER A 68 14.68 -8.71 -22.07
CA SER A 68 14.42 -9.97 -21.38
C SER A 68 14.21 -9.66 -19.89
N ILE A 69 13.01 -9.91 -19.39
CA ILE A 69 12.51 -9.36 -18.13
C ILE A 69 12.22 -10.48 -17.13
N ASP A 70 12.81 -10.38 -15.94
CA ASP A 70 12.42 -11.17 -14.78
C ASP A 70 11.73 -10.25 -13.76
N ILE A 71 10.56 -10.67 -13.28
CA ILE A 71 9.96 -10.11 -12.07
C ILE A 71 10.31 -11.02 -10.91
N ILE A 72 10.99 -10.45 -9.91
CA ILE A 72 11.42 -11.15 -8.70
C ILE A 72 10.51 -10.73 -7.55
N GLU A 73 9.83 -11.70 -6.92
CA GLU A 73 8.86 -11.45 -5.86
C GLU A 73 9.24 -12.22 -4.60
N ARG A 74 9.23 -11.53 -3.47
CA ARG A 74 9.56 -12.08 -2.16
C ARG A 74 8.56 -13.16 -1.68
N LEU A 75 7.28 -12.99 -2.01
CA LEU A 75 6.24 -13.94 -1.64
C LEU A 75 6.11 -15.05 -2.71
N PRO A 76 5.58 -16.22 -2.35
CA PRO A 76 5.25 -17.27 -3.33
C PRO A 76 4.15 -16.85 -4.33
N THR A 77 3.53 -15.71 -4.12
CA THR A 77 2.35 -15.21 -4.85
C THR A 77 2.60 -13.82 -5.40
N PRO A 78 2.17 -13.50 -6.64
CA PRO A 78 2.22 -12.16 -7.21
C PRO A 78 1.11 -11.25 -6.67
N PHE A 79 1.04 -10.05 -7.21
CA PHE A 79 0.01 -9.01 -7.07
C PHE A 79 0.15 -8.07 -5.86
N GLY A 80 1.10 -8.32 -4.95
CA GLY A 80 1.42 -7.41 -3.84
C GLY A 80 0.17 -6.99 -3.04
N LEU A 81 -0.01 -5.68 -2.83
CA LEU A 81 -1.13 -5.14 -2.04
C LEU A 81 -2.52 -5.35 -2.67
N VAL A 82 -2.65 -5.73 -3.94
CA VAL A 82 -3.96 -6.13 -4.48
C VAL A 82 -4.44 -7.42 -3.82
N ARG A 83 -3.50 -8.31 -3.49
CA ARG A 83 -3.79 -9.55 -2.76
C ARG A 83 -3.77 -9.38 -1.24
N TYR A 84 -2.88 -8.53 -0.70
CA TYR A 84 -2.58 -8.43 0.73
C TYR A 84 -2.75 -7.02 1.31
N GLY A 85 -3.60 -6.19 0.73
CA GLY A 85 -3.82 -4.83 1.19
C GLY A 85 -5.15 -4.21 0.73
N VAL A 86 -5.82 -4.82 -0.24
CA VAL A 86 -7.19 -4.47 -0.61
C VAL A 86 -8.13 -5.33 0.22
N ALA A 87 -9.00 -4.69 0.98
CA ALA A 87 -9.92 -5.38 1.89
C ALA A 87 -10.74 -6.47 1.17
N PRO A 88 -11.06 -7.60 1.85
CA PRO A 88 -11.75 -8.75 1.25
C PRO A 88 -13.08 -8.39 0.60
N ASP A 89 -13.77 -7.38 1.13
CA ASP A 89 -15.07 -6.91 0.68
C ASP A 89 -15.03 -5.86 -0.45
N HIS A 90 -13.89 -5.69 -1.11
CA HIS A 90 -13.72 -4.87 -2.32
C HIS A 90 -13.48 -5.71 -3.59
N PRO A 91 -14.40 -6.58 -4.00
CA PRO A 91 -14.19 -7.48 -5.15
C PRO A 91 -13.91 -6.72 -6.44
N ARG A 92 -14.50 -5.53 -6.64
CA ARG A 92 -14.28 -4.71 -7.85
C ARG A 92 -12.84 -4.20 -7.97
N ILE A 93 -12.23 -3.80 -6.86
CA ILE A 93 -10.84 -3.35 -6.86
C ILE A 93 -9.92 -4.55 -7.07
N LYS A 94 -10.22 -5.70 -6.46
CA LYS A 94 -9.47 -6.94 -6.64
C LYS A 94 -9.51 -7.47 -8.09
N GLN A 95 -10.52 -7.13 -8.89
CA GLN A 95 -10.60 -7.52 -10.31
C GLN A 95 -9.41 -7.02 -11.16
N ILE A 96 -8.64 -6.03 -10.70
CA ILE A 96 -7.39 -5.63 -11.38
C ILE A 96 -6.40 -6.81 -11.51
N VAL A 97 -6.49 -7.80 -10.63
CA VAL A 97 -5.71 -9.05 -10.70
C VAL A 97 -5.84 -9.71 -12.08
N VAL A 98 -7.02 -9.67 -12.70
CA VAL A 98 -7.23 -10.26 -14.03
C VAL A 98 -6.34 -9.60 -15.08
N ALA A 99 -6.22 -8.27 -15.06
CA ALA A 99 -5.36 -7.55 -15.99
C ALA A 99 -3.88 -7.84 -15.73
N LEU A 100 -3.47 -7.89 -14.45
CA LEU A 100 -2.09 -8.19 -14.07
C LEU A 100 -1.73 -9.66 -14.41
N ALA A 101 -2.64 -10.60 -14.17
CA ALA A 101 -2.48 -12.01 -14.55
C ALA A 101 -2.34 -12.19 -16.05
N ASN A 102 -3.11 -11.45 -16.86
CA ASN A 102 -2.97 -11.46 -18.31
C ASN A 102 -1.59 -10.99 -18.78
N VAL A 103 -0.96 -10.04 -18.06
CA VAL A 103 0.40 -9.61 -18.35
C VAL A 103 1.41 -10.72 -18.05
N LEU A 104 1.36 -11.28 -16.84
CA LEU A 104 2.32 -12.30 -16.38
C LEU A 104 2.15 -13.64 -17.13
N GLY A 105 0.94 -13.95 -17.56
CA GLY A 105 0.61 -15.20 -18.29
C GLY A 105 0.97 -15.21 -19.78
N ARG A 106 1.43 -14.08 -20.37
CA ARG A 106 1.81 -14.01 -21.78
C ARG A 106 3.04 -14.86 -22.14
N GLY A 107 3.94 -15.04 -21.17
CA GLY A 107 5.17 -15.83 -21.35
C GLY A 107 6.39 -15.05 -21.85
N ASP A 108 6.27 -13.74 -22.11
CA ASP A 108 7.36 -12.82 -22.46
C ASP A 108 8.03 -12.18 -21.24
N ILE A 109 7.40 -12.29 -20.06
CA ILE A 109 7.90 -11.85 -18.77
C ILE A 109 7.98 -13.07 -17.85
N ARG A 110 9.13 -13.31 -17.23
CA ARG A 110 9.31 -14.44 -16.34
C ARG A 110 9.09 -14.02 -14.88
N LEU A 111 8.23 -14.72 -14.16
CA LEU A 111 8.04 -14.57 -12.73
C LEU A 111 9.01 -15.50 -11.98
N LEU A 112 9.74 -14.96 -11.02
CA LEU A 112 10.57 -15.65 -10.03
C LEU A 112 10.06 -15.28 -8.65
N ALA A 113 8.98 -15.91 -8.19
CA ALA A 113 8.39 -15.69 -6.88
C ALA A 113 9.03 -16.61 -5.83
N ASN A 114 8.81 -16.27 -4.54
CA ASN A 114 9.48 -16.84 -3.38
C ASN A 114 11.01 -16.63 -3.39
N VAL A 115 11.44 -15.45 -3.88
CA VAL A 115 12.85 -15.06 -3.96
C VAL A 115 13.03 -13.70 -3.27
N ASN A 116 13.80 -13.66 -2.20
CA ASN A 116 14.03 -12.46 -1.41
C ASN A 116 15.37 -11.80 -1.76
N ILE A 117 15.32 -10.51 -2.09
CA ILE A 117 16.54 -9.71 -2.31
C ILE A 117 17.20 -9.41 -0.96
N GLY A 118 18.51 -9.65 -0.88
CA GLY A 118 19.33 -9.54 0.32
C GLY A 118 19.70 -10.89 0.93
N THR A 119 18.82 -11.91 0.85
CA THR A 119 19.09 -13.26 1.35
C THR A 119 19.29 -14.28 0.23
N ASP A 120 18.39 -14.35 -0.73
CA ASP A 120 18.44 -15.34 -1.80
C ASP A 120 19.23 -14.85 -3.02
N LEU A 121 19.06 -13.57 -3.36
CA LEU A 121 19.89 -12.82 -4.33
C LEU A 121 20.36 -11.52 -3.69
N THR A 122 21.65 -11.27 -3.79
CA THR A 122 22.30 -10.02 -3.35
C THR A 122 22.22 -8.96 -4.44
N LEU A 123 22.50 -7.68 -4.09
CA LEU A 123 22.68 -6.64 -5.12
C LEU A 123 23.84 -6.95 -6.06
N GLN A 124 24.87 -7.65 -5.59
CA GLN A 124 25.98 -8.09 -6.43
C GLN A 124 25.51 -9.11 -7.46
N ASP A 125 24.70 -10.11 -7.05
CA ASP A 125 24.11 -11.08 -7.99
C ASP A 125 23.26 -10.36 -9.06
N LEU A 126 22.49 -9.33 -8.66
CA LEU A 126 21.70 -8.55 -9.62
C LEU A 126 22.58 -7.81 -10.62
N ARG A 127 23.70 -7.21 -10.19
CA ARG A 127 24.67 -6.55 -11.09
C ARG A 127 25.33 -7.51 -12.07
N GLU A 128 25.59 -8.74 -11.64
CA GLU A 128 26.23 -9.76 -12.47
C GLU A 128 25.30 -10.37 -13.50
N HIS A 129 23.98 -10.33 -13.29
CA HIS A 129 22.99 -11.03 -14.12
C HIS A 129 22.03 -10.12 -14.87
N TYR A 130 22.05 -8.80 -14.62
CA TYR A 130 21.13 -7.84 -15.24
C TYR A 130 21.84 -6.54 -15.62
N ASP A 131 21.41 -5.95 -16.73
CA ASP A 131 21.84 -4.63 -17.17
C ASP A 131 21.16 -3.51 -16.37
N ALA A 132 19.90 -3.76 -15.95
CA ALA A 132 19.13 -2.83 -15.15
C ALA A 132 18.27 -3.52 -14.10
N VAL A 133 18.05 -2.83 -12.98
CA VAL A 133 17.20 -3.26 -11.87
C VAL A 133 16.19 -2.18 -11.57
N ILE A 134 14.89 -2.53 -11.55
CA ILE A 134 13.79 -1.63 -11.23
C ILE A 134 13.19 -2.05 -9.89
N PHE A 135 13.32 -1.23 -8.87
CA PHE A 135 12.69 -1.46 -7.57
C PHE A 135 11.21 -1.04 -7.60
N ALA A 136 10.32 -1.98 -7.35
CA ALA A 136 8.87 -1.82 -7.31
C ALA A 136 8.28 -2.45 -6.04
N THR A 137 9.01 -2.37 -4.93
CA THR A 137 8.73 -3.08 -3.67
C THR A 137 7.54 -2.51 -2.88
N GLY A 138 7.00 -1.37 -3.31
CA GLY A 138 5.83 -0.77 -2.67
C GLY A 138 6.13 -0.10 -1.33
N SER A 139 5.08 0.09 -0.52
CA SER A 139 5.14 0.64 0.84
C SER A 139 4.13 -0.11 1.68
N PHE A 140 4.59 -0.78 2.74
CA PHE A 140 3.76 -1.65 3.57
C PHE A 140 4.11 -1.58 5.06
N LYS A 141 5.08 -0.74 5.45
CA LYS A 141 5.38 -0.45 6.85
C LYS A 141 4.50 0.71 7.30
N ASP A 142 3.86 0.58 8.46
CA ASP A 142 3.12 1.71 9.04
C ASP A 142 4.04 2.90 9.31
N ALA A 143 3.54 4.09 9.02
CA ALA A 143 4.21 5.32 9.38
C ALA A 143 4.16 5.51 10.91
N ASP A 144 5.26 6.03 11.45
CA ASP A 144 5.37 6.26 12.88
C ASP A 144 4.44 7.41 13.32
N LEU A 145 3.85 7.25 14.50
CA LEU A 145 3.11 8.28 15.21
C LEU A 145 3.78 8.50 16.56
N ASN A 146 4.55 9.57 16.68
CA ASN A 146 5.35 9.86 17.88
C ASN A 146 4.51 10.55 18.95
N ILE A 147 3.71 9.77 19.67
CA ILE A 147 2.93 10.23 20.84
C ILE A 147 3.20 9.30 22.04
N PRO A 148 3.08 9.83 23.28
CA PRO A 148 3.23 9.00 24.49
C PRO A 148 2.29 7.78 24.47
N GLY A 149 2.77 6.64 24.95
CA GLY A 149 1.97 5.43 25.11
C GLY A 149 1.70 4.65 23.81
N ILE A 150 2.28 5.04 22.66
CA ILE A 150 2.00 4.43 21.36
C ILE A 150 2.46 2.97 21.27
N ASP A 151 3.40 2.56 22.11
CA ASP A 151 3.98 1.22 22.15
C ASP A 151 3.32 0.29 23.22
N LEU A 152 2.21 0.72 23.83
CA LEU A 152 1.45 -0.10 24.76
C LEU A 152 0.83 -1.32 24.08
N ASP A 153 0.70 -2.43 24.81
CA ASP A 153 -0.06 -3.62 24.36
C ASP A 153 -1.52 -3.23 24.05
N GLY A 154 -1.97 -3.52 22.86
CA GLY A 154 -3.26 -3.04 22.31
C GLY A 154 -3.11 -1.87 21.32
N SER A 155 -1.88 -1.39 21.06
CA SER A 155 -1.62 -0.37 20.04
C SER A 155 -0.92 -1.00 18.83
N TYR A 156 -1.60 -1.03 17.70
CA TYR A 156 -1.20 -1.73 16.47
C TYR A 156 -1.05 -0.78 15.28
N GLY A 157 -0.23 -1.14 14.31
CA GLY A 157 -0.27 -0.54 12.99
C GLY A 157 -1.50 -1.00 12.20
N ALA A 158 -2.04 -0.15 11.35
CA ALA A 158 -3.12 -0.56 10.44
C ALA A 158 -2.65 -1.65 9.47
N ALA A 159 -1.38 -1.60 9.02
CA ALA A 159 -0.80 -2.63 8.16
C ALA A 159 -0.78 -4.01 8.83
N GLU A 160 -0.58 -4.07 10.14
CA GLU A 160 -0.59 -5.34 10.88
C GLU A 160 -1.97 -6.01 10.80
N LEU A 161 -3.04 -5.25 11.04
CA LEU A 161 -4.41 -5.75 10.93
C LEU A 161 -4.77 -6.09 9.49
N VAL A 162 -4.42 -5.22 8.52
CA VAL A 162 -4.66 -5.43 7.09
C VAL A 162 -3.98 -6.70 6.60
N ASN A 163 -2.70 -6.88 6.92
CA ASN A 163 -1.96 -8.08 6.54
C ASN A 163 -2.57 -9.34 7.18
N TRP A 164 -3.05 -9.24 8.41
CA TRP A 164 -3.70 -10.36 9.08
C TRP A 164 -5.03 -10.73 8.39
N TYR A 165 -5.92 -9.77 8.16
CA TYR A 165 -7.21 -10.11 7.56
C TYR A 165 -7.12 -10.50 6.09
N ASP A 166 -6.08 -10.06 5.37
CA ASP A 166 -5.81 -10.49 4.00
C ASP A 166 -5.01 -11.81 3.91
N GLY A 167 -4.59 -12.37 5.05
CA GLY A 167 -3.87 -13.63 5.10
C GLY A 167 -2.44 -13.55 4.59
N HIS A 168 -1.73 -12.47 4.92
CA HIS A 168 -0.31 -12.35 4.57
C HIS A 168 0.52 -13.40 5.31
N PRO A 169 1.41 -14.15 4.63
CA PRO A 169 2.11 -15.29 5.23
C PRO A 169 3.12 -14.93 6.31
N ASP A 170 3.60 -13.70 6.34
CA ASP A 170 4.67 -13.27 7.27
C ASP A 170 4.10 -12.63 8.56
N VAL A 171 2.79 -12.70 8.80
CA VAL A 171 2.17 -12.22 10.03
C VAL A 171 1.57 -13.37 10.85
N PRO A 172 1.41 -13.19 12.17
CA PRO A 172 0.76 -14.20 13.00
C PRO A 172 -0.64 -14.60 12.50
N ARG A 173 -0.99 -15.86 12.66
CA ARG A 173 -2.31 -16.40 12.26
C ARG A 173 -3.46 -15.87 13.13
N THR A 174 -3.15 -15.42 14.33
CA THR A 174 -4.11 -14.84 15.28
C THR A 174 -3.83 -13.36 15.47
N PHE A 175 -4.90 -12.59 15.66
CA PHE A 175 -4.81 -11.16 15.99
C PHE A 175 -5.66 -10.90 17.24
N PRO A 176 -5.21 -10.09 18.22
CA PRO A 176 -5.94 -9.87 19.47
C PRO A 176 -7.12 -8.90 19.26
N LEU A 177 -8.29 -9.43 18.97
CA LEU A 177 -9.55 -8.69 18.78
C LEU A 177 -10.43 -8.74 20.05
N ASN A 178 -9.90 -8.41 21.21
CA ASN A 178 -10.59 -8.51 22.48
C ASN A 178 -11.15 -7.20 23.04
N ALA A 179 -11.01 -6.11 22.26
CA ALA A 179 -11.50 -4.78 22.60
C ALA A 179 -12.98 -4.60 22.23
N LYS A 180 -13.76 -3.95 23.09
CA LYS A 180 -15.14 -3.52 22.78
C LYS A 180 -15.17 -2.19 22.05
N GLU A 181 -14.32 -1.28 22.47
CA GLU A 181 -14.19 0.05 21.88
C GLU A 181 -12.75 0.23 21.37
N VAL A 182 -12.61 0.66 20.13
CA VAL A 182 -11.31 0.81 19.47
C VAL A 182 -11.15 2.20 18.86
N ALA A 183 -9.94 2.71 18.82
CA ALA A 183 -9.58 3.95 18.14
C ALA A 183 -8.83 3.64 16.84
N VAL A 184 -9.15 4.37 15.78
CA VAL A 184 -8.43 4.38 14.51
C VAL A 184 -7.92 5.78 14.25
N PHE A 185 -6.62 5.97 14.26
CA PHE A 185 -6.00 7.26 13.95
C PHE A 185 -5.75 7.41 12.46
N GLY A 186 -6.53 8.25 11.80
CA GLY A 186 -6.43 8.54 10.39
C GLY A 186 -7.78 8.68 9.70
N VAL A 187 -7.78 9.40 8.58
CA VAL A 187 -8.96 9.67 7.73
C VAL A 187 -8.62 9.46 6.25
N GLY A 188 -7.96 8.34 5.96
CA GLY A 188 -7.70 7.81 4.61
C GLY A 188 -8.51 6.53 4.36
N ASN A 189 -8.43 5.98 3.13
CA ASN A 189 -9.16 4.76 2.76
C ASN A 189 -8.84 3.58 3.68
N VAL A 190 -7.56 3.40 4.07
CA VAL A 190 -7.16 2.32 5.00
C VAL A 190 -7.84 2.44 6.36
N ALA A 191 -8.03 3.68 6.87
CA ALA A 191 -8.74 3.88 8.13
C ALA A 191 -10.23 3.45 8.01
N LEU A 192 -10.86 3.75 6.87
CA LEU A 192 -12.23 3.29 6.59
C LEU A 192 -12.30 1.77 6.44
N ASP A 193 -11.32 1.15 5.77
CA ASP A 193 -11.24 -0.31 5.63
C ASP A 193 -11.11 -0.99 6.99
N VAL A 194 -10.22 -0.51 7.85
CA VAL A 194 -10.05 -1.00 9.23
C VAL A 194 -11.36 -0.89 10.00
N ALA A 195 -12.00 0.28 9.98
CA ALA A 195 -13.25 0.50 10.69
C ALA A 195 -14.38 -0.39 10.15
N ARG A 196 -14.47 -0.54 8.84
CA ARG A 196 -15.49 -1.35 8.18
C ARG A 196 -15.32 -2.84 8.49
N ILE A 197 -14.12 -3.38 8.35
CA ILE A 197 -13.85 -4.81 8.64
C ILE A 197 -14.09 -5.12 10.11
N LEU A 198 -13.68 -4.25 11.04
CA LEU A 198 -13.94 -4.45 12.47
C LEU A 198 -15.45 -4.34 12.82
N SER A 199 -16.19 -3.50 12.08
CA SER A 199 -17.62 -3.28 12.36
C SER A 199 -18.56 -4.21 11.58
N LYS A 200 -18.10 -4.89 10.55
CA LYS A 200 -18.90 -5.79 9.73
C LYS A 200 -19.25 -7.08 10.48
N GLN A 201 -20.45 -7.59 10.27
CA GLN A 201 -20.79 -8.93 10.78
C GLN A 201 -19.99 -9.98 9.98
N PRO A 202 -19.38 -11.00 10.64
CA PRO A 202 -18.58 -12.02 9.94
C PRO A 202 -19.31 -12.70 8.79
N LYS A 203 -20.61 -12.98 8.96
CA LYS A 203 -21.47 -13.56 7.89
C LYS A 203 -21.48 -12.76 6.60
N ASP A 204 -21.28 -11.43 6.67
CA ASP A 204 -21.27 -10.55 5.49
C ASP A 204 -19.90 -10.56 4.76
N LEU A 205 -18.91 -11.23 5.34
CA LEU A 205 -17.60 -11.49 4.75
C LEU A 205 -17.43 -12.94 4.25
N ALA A 206 -18.36 -13.81 4.57
CA ALA A 206 -18.25 -15.26 4.33
C ALA A 206 -18.10 -15.64 2.84
N SER A 207 -18.59 -14.83 1.91
CA SER A 207 -18.47 -15.08 0.46
C SER A 207 -17.18 -14.52 -0.16
N THR A 208 -16.34 -13.83 0.62
CA THR A 208 -15.12 -13.17 0.15
C THR A 208 -13.90 -14.11 0.19
N ASP A 209 -12.72 -13.58 -0.16
CA ASP A 209 -11.44 -14.30 -0.07
C ASP A 209 -10.80 -14.27 1.33
N ILE A 210 -11.56 -13.90 2.36
CA ILE A 210 -11.08 -13.81 3.73
C ILE A 210 -10.64 -15.19 4.26
N PRO A 211 -9.49 -15.34 4.93
CA PRO A 211 -9.04 -16.63 5.46
C PRO A 211 -9.92 -17.15 6.59
N ALA A 212 -9.97 -18.47 6.76
CA ALA A 212 -10.78 -19.12 7.82
C ALA A 212 -10.40 -18.67 9.24
N ASN A 213 -9.10 -18.59 9.54
CA ASN A 213 -8.62 -18.13 10.85
C ASN A 213 -9.00 -16.68 11.16
N VAL A 214 -9.19 -15.85 10.13
CA VAL A 214 -9.64 -14.47 10.29
C VAL A 214 -11.14 -14.44 10.61
N MET A 215 -11.94 -15.26 9.94
CA MET A 215 -13.36 -15.43 10.27
C MET A 215 -13.57 -15.82 11.73
N GLU A 216 -12.83 -16.82 12.21
CA GLU A 216 -12.85 -17.25 13.62
C GLU A 216 -12.52 -16.09 14.58
N GLY A 217 -11.49 -15.29 14.25
CA GLY A 217 -11.11 -14.11 15.04
C GLY A 217 -12.17 -13.02 15.07
N LEU A 218 -12.80 -12.73 13.92
CA LEU A 218 -13.88 -11.74 13.83
C LEU A 218 -15.17 -12.20 14.53
N GLU A 219 -15.49 -13.49 14.48
CA GLU A 219 -16.63 -14.08 15.20
C GLU A 219 -16.47 -13.98 16.71
N ALA A 220 -15.25 -14.12 17.21
CA ALA A 220 -14.92 -13.98 18.62
C ALA A 220 -14.81 -12.53 19.10
N SER A 221 -14.77 -11.56 18.17
CA SER A 221 -14.56 -10.14 18.49
C SER A 221 -15.77 -9.53 19.21
N PRO A 222 -15.58 -8.91 20.40
CA PRO A 222 -16.65 -8.25 21.15
C PRO A 222 -16.88 -6.80 20.70
N VAL A 223 -16.25 -6.33 19.62
CA VAL A 223 -16.26 -4.91 19.23
C VAL A 223 -17.68 -4.41 19.00
N THR A 224 -17.98 -3.25 19.60
CA THR A 224 -19.25 -2.54 19.45
C THR A 224 -19.08 -1.14 18.89
N ASP A 225 -17.94 -0.49 19.18
CA ASP A 225 -17.70 0.89 18.82
C ASP A 225 -16.30 1.07 18.21
N VAL A 226 -16.26 1.71 17.05
CA VAL A 226 -15.03 2.04 16.32
C VAL A 226 -14.96 3.56 16.13
N HIS A 227 -13.99 4.21 16.77
CA HIS A 227 -13.78 5.65 16.72
C HIS A 227 -12.66 6.01 15.75
N LEU A 228 -12.99 6.73 14.66
CA LEU A 228 -12.00 7.28 13.73
C LEU A 228 -11.71 8.72 14.08
N PHE A 229 -10.42 9.05 14.19
CA PHE A 229 -9.97 10.40 14.54
C PHE A 229 -9.23 11.07 13.38
N GLY A 230 -9.75 12.22 12.95
CA GLY A 230 -9.13 13.12 11.99
C GLY A 230 -8.69 14.44 12.66
N ARG A 231 -7.38 14.72 12.64
CA ARG A 231 -6.85 15.97 13.20
C ARG A 231 -7.33 17.23 12.48
N ARG A 232 -7.83 17.11 11.26
CA ARG A 232 -8.36 18.20 10.44
C ARG A 232 -9.85 18.04 10.21
N GLY A 233 -10.46 19.07 9.60
CA GLY A 233 -11.89 19.09 9.33
C GLY A 233 -12.31 18.13 8.18
N PRO A 234 -13.63 18.02 7.94
CA PRO A 234 -14.20 17.12 6.94
C PRO A 234 -13.80 17.48 5.51
N ALA A 235 -13.43 18.71 5.20
CA ALA A 235 -12.94 19.12 3.89
C ALA A 235 -11.49 18.67 3.59
N GLN A 236 -10.73 18.22 4.59
CA GLN A 236 -9.34 17.80 4.48
C GLN A 236 -9.14 16.28 4.58
N VAL A 237 -10.19 15.50 4.60
CA VAL A 237 -10.12 14.03 4.59
C VAL A 237 -9.51 13.50 3.29
N LYS A 238 -8.94 12.31 3.35
CA LYS A 238 -8.25 11.70 2.20
C LYS A 238 -8.96 10.48 1.63
N PHE A 239 -10.03 10.02 2.27
CA PHE A 239 -10.83 8.92 1.73
C PHE A 239 -11.69 9.37 0.53
N THR A 240 -12.00 8.44 -0.35
CA THR A 240 -12.78 8.72 -1.55
C THR A 240 -14.29 8.74 -1.25
N PRO A 241 -15.10 9.41 -2.10
CA PRO A 241 -16.55 9.39 -1.95
C PRO A 241 -17.16 7.98 -2.06
N LEU A 242 -16.50 7.06 -2.78
CA LEU A 242 -16.96 5.68 -2.92
C LEU A 242 -16.80 4.94 -1.61
N GLU A 243 -15.60 4.93 -1.05
CA GLU A 243 -15.28 4.27 0.23
C GLU A 243 -16.16 4.78 1.37
N LEU A 244 -16.36 6.11 1.43
CA LEU A 244 -17.25 6.70 2.43
C LEU A 244 -18.69 6.18 2.29
N ARG A 245 -19.24 6.12 1.07
CA ARG A 245 -20.59 5.62 0.86
C ARG A 245 -20.73 4.14 1.21
N GLU A 246 -19.74 3.33 0.90
CA GLU A 246 -19.70 1.90 1.26
C GLU A 246 -19.72 1.72 2.77
N LEU A 247 -19.00 2.57 3.52
CA LEU A 247 -19.08 2.57 4.99
C LEU A 247 -20.51 2.75 5.50
N GLY A 248 -21.26 3.67 4.90
CA GLY A 248 -22.67 3.95 5.28
C GLY A 248 -23.67 2.90 4.81
N GLN A 249 -23.23 1.84 4.11
CA GLN A 249 -24.06 0.74 3.62
C GLN A 249 -23.82 -0.57 4.38
N VAL A 250 -22.95 -0.58 5.38
CA VAL A 250 -22.66 -1.78 6.18
C VAL A 250 -23.91 -2.16 6.98
N PRO A 251 -24.42 -3.39 6.84
CA PRO A 251 -25.63 -3.81 7.57
C PRO A 251 -25.39 -3.84 9.08
N ASP A 252 -26.40 -3.47 9.86
CA ASP A 252 -26.39 -3.48 11.32
C ASP A 252 -25.23 -2.65 11.93
N VAL A 253 -24.87 -1.52 11.26
CA VAL A 253 -23.87 -0.56 11.72
C VAL A 253 -24.42 0.87 11.58
N ASP A 254 -24.43 1.60 12.68
CA ASP A 254 -24.71 3.04 12.66
C ASP A 254 -23.39 3.82 12.43
N VAL A 255 -23.38 4.72 11.44
CA VAL A 255 -22.27 5.66 11.24
C VAL A 255 -22.67 7.02 11.80
N ILE A 256 -21.93 7.48 12.80
CA ILE A 256 -22.24 8.69 13.56
C ILE A 256 -21.20 9.77 13.21
N VAL A 257 -21.68 10.94 12.81
CA VAL A 257 -20.90 12.15 12.57
C VAL A 257 -21.37 13.23 13.54
N TYR A 258 -20.46 13.84 14.25
CA TYR A 258 -20.75 14.79 15.32
C TYR A 258 -20.82 16.21 14.74
N PRO A 259 -21.97 16.94 14.89
CA PRO A 259 -22.09 18.32 14.41
C PRO A 259 -21.06 19.26 15.03
N GLU A 260 -20.67 19.06 16.30
CA GLU A 260 -19.68 19.86 17.03
C GLU A 260 -18.24 19.71 16.50
N ASP A 261 -17.98 18.64 15.73
CA ASP A 261 -16.70 18.38 15.08
C ASP A 261 -16.68 18.92 13.63
N TYR A 262 -17.76 19.61 13.20
CA TYR A 262 -18.01 19.98 11.82
C TYR A 262 -17.83 21.48 11.61
N ASP A 263 -16.62 21.91 11.27
CA ASP A 263 -16.29 23.32 11.05
C ASP A 263 -15.61 23.53 9.69
N PHE A 264 -15.79 24.72 9.12
CA PHE A 264 -15.25 25.16 7.83
C PHE A 264 -14.72 26.57 7.91
N ASP A 265 -13.45 26.74 7.56
CA ASP A 265 -12.82 28.01 7.32
C ASP A 265 -12.79 28.35 5.81
N GLU A 266 -12.18 29.49 5.49
CA GLU A 266 -12.03 29.95 4.09
C GLU A 266 -11.28 28.93 3.24
N GLY A 267 -10.20 28.32 3.75
CA GLY A 267 -9.44 27.26 3.08
C GLY A 267 -10.28 26.00 2.82
N SER A 268 -11.09 25.60 3.78
CA SER A 268 -12.02 24.47 3.67
C SER A 268 -13.08 24.72 2.60
N MET A 269 -13.67 25.91 2.56
CA MET A 269 -14.65 26.29 1.54
C MET A 269 -14.03 26.30 0.15
N ALA A 270 -12.84 26.87 -0.01
CA ALA A 270 -12.10 26.84 -1.27
C ALA A 270 -11.79 25.39 -1.73
N ALA A 271 -11.43 24.49 -0.82
CA ALA A 271 -11.20 23.09 -1.13
C ALA A 271 -12.47 22.36 -1.60
N VAL A 272 -13.62 22.66 -0.98
CA VAL A 272 -14.94 22.11 -1.38
C VAL A 272 -15.36 22.62 -2.76
N GLU A 273 -15.13 23.90 -3.05
CA GLU A 273 -15.47 24.48 -4.34
C GLU A 273 -14.52 24.02 -5.47
N GLY A 274 -13.23 23.87 -5.16
CA GLY A 274 -12.18 23.52 -6.13
C GLY A 274 -12.14 22.04 -6.52
N HIS A 275 -12.69 21.12 -5.69
CA HIS A 275 -12.55 19.68 -5.89
C HIS A 275 -13.88 18.93 -5.79
N HIS A 276 -14.33 18.38 -6.92
CA HIS A 276 -15.60 17.64 -7.00
C HIS A 276 -15.69 16.46 -6.00
N GLN A 277 -14.59 15.74 -5.78
CA GLN A 277 -14.58 14.63 -4.81
C GLN A 277 -14.75 15.14 -3.37
N THR A 278 -14.03 16.21 -2.99
CA THR A 278 -14.18 16.83 -1.67
C THR A 278 -15.61 17.30 -1.44
N LYS A 279 -16.23 17.92 -2.45
CA LYS A 279 -17.64 18.35 -2.39
C LYS A 279 -18.59 17.18 -2.13
N GLN A 280 -18.38 16.04 -2.81
CA GLN A 280 -19.19 14.84 -2.60
C GLN A 280 -19.03 14.24 -1.20
N VAL A 281 -17.79 14.16 -0.71
CA VAL A 281 -17.49 13.67 0.64
C VAL A 281 -18.14 14.55 1.69
N VAL A 282 -17.92 15.86 1.61
CA VAL A 282 -18.50 16.83 2.55
C VAL A 282 -20.01 16.75 2.55
N LYS A 283 -20.63 16.68 1.36
CA LYS A 283 -22.10 16.52 1.26
C LYS A 283 -22.57 15.24 1.99
N THR A 284 -21.91 14.12 1.78
CA THR A 284 -22.26 12.84 2.42
C THR A 284 -22.13 12.93 3.94
N LEU A 285 -21.04 13.50 4.43
CA LEU A 285 -20.82 13.70 5.87
C LEU A 285 -21.85 14.65 6.47
N THR A 286 -22.19 15.76 5.78
CA THR A 286 -23.25 16.69 6.22
C THR A 286 -24.59 15.97 6.31
N ASP A 287 -24.96 15.18 5.31
CA ASP A 287 -26.21 14.40 5.33
C ASP A 287 -26.21 13.43 6.54
N TRP A 288 -25.04 12.94 6.96
CA TRP A 288 -24.89 12.01 8.09
C TRP A 288 -24.98 12.69 9.47
N THR A 289 -24.62 13.96 9.62
CA THR A 289 -24.83 14.68 10.89
C THR A 289 -26.32 14.80 11.27
N LEU A 290 -27.21 14.61 10.29
CA LEU A 290 -28.66 14.69 10.48
C LEU A 290 -29.34 13.33 10.68
N ARG A 291 -28.56 12.23 10.65
CA ARG A 291 -29.10 10.89 10.83
C ARG A 291 -29.31 10.56 12.30
N GLU A 292 -30.46 10.01 12.62
CA GLU A 292 -30.71 9.41 13.92
C GLU A 292 -30.14 7.98 13.93
N PRO A 293 -29.45 7.56 15.01
CA PRO A 293 -29.02 6.18 15.18
C PRO A 293 -30.20 5.22 15.12
N THR A 294 -30.02 4.08 14.43
CA THR A 294 -31.07 3.07 14.27
C THR A 294 -31.11 2.07 15.43
N GLY A 295 -30.10 2.09 16.31
CA GLY A 295 -29.90 1.12 17.37
C GLY A 295 -29.20 -0.14 16.88
N ALA A 296 -28.39 -0.02 15.83
CA ALA A 296 -27.55 -1.09 15.31
C ALA A 296 -26.62 -1.67 16.38
N SER A 297 -26.20 -2.93 16.21
CA SER A 297 -25.37 -3.63 17.19
C SER A 297 -23.96 -3.07 17.27
N ARG A 298 -23.48 -2.38 16.21
CA ARG A 298 -22.17 -1.77 16.13
C ARG A 298 -22.25 -0.32 15.65
N ARG A 299 -21.28 0.49 16.02
CA ARG A 299 -21.21 1.93 15.67
C ARG A 299 -19.84 2.29 15.16
N ILE A 300 -19.82 3.15 14.14
CA ILE A 300 -18.60 3.81 13.64
C ILE A 300 -18.76 5.30 13.91
N HIS A 301 -17.85 5.87 14.70
CA HIS A 301 -17.83 7.25 15.10
C HIS A 301 -16.78 8.00 14.29
N LEU A 302 -17.16 9.03 13.54
CA LEU A 302 -16.24 9.87 12.78
C LEU A 302 -16.02 11.18 13.54
N HIS A 303 -14.84 11.33 14.11
CA HIS A 303 -14.42 12.54 14.84
C HIS A 303 -13.49 13.37 13.96
N PHE A 304 -13.79 14.64 13.81
CA PHE A 304 -12.96 15.61 13.10
C PHE A 304 -12.43 16.65 14.07
N LEU A 305 -11.38 17.37 13.66
CA LEU A 305 -10.73 18.39 14.50
C LEU A 305 -10.26 17.83 15.85
N GLN A 306 -9.84 16.58 15.86
CA GLN A 306 -9.34 15.88 17.04
C GLN A 306 -8.01 15.18 16.69
N ALA A 307 -6.90 15.73 17.18
CA ALA A 307 -5.55 15.22 16.96
C ALA A 307 -5.16 14.21 18.04
N PRO A 308 -4.62 13.04 17.69
CA PRO A 308 -4.04 12.13 18.67
C PRO A 308 -2.96 12.83 19.49
N HIS A 309 -3.04 12.74 20.82
CA HIS A 309 -2.09 13.36 21.75
C HIS A 309 -1.35 12.33 22.60
N GLU A 310 -2.06 11.34 23.14
CA GLU A 310 -1.50 10.32 24.02
C GLU A 310 -2.35 9.05 23.95
N VAL A 311 -1.73 7.87 24.01
CA VAL A 311 -2.39 6.60 24.29
C VAL A 311 -2.29 6.34 25.79
N LEU A 312 -3.45 6.33 26.46
CA LEU A 312 -3.54 6.11 27.89
C LEU A 312 -3.40 4.63 28.23
N GLY A 313 -2.65 4.32 29.26
CA GLY A 313 -2.40 2.93 29.62
C GLY A 313 -2.40 2.65 31.12
N LYS A 314 -2.67 1.38 31.44
CA LYS A 314 -2.52 0.82 32.78
C LYS A 314 -1.92 -0.58 32.67
N ASP A 315 -0.94 -0.89 33.52
CA ASP A 315 -0.27 -2.20 33.55
C ASP A 315 0.28 -2.63 32.18
N GLY A 316 0.80 -1.67 31.38
CA GLY A 316 1.36 -1.89 30.06
C GLY A 316 0.33 -2.07 28.92
N LYS A 317 -0.97 -1.91 29.19
CA LYS A 317 -2.06 -2.10 28.21
C LYS A 317 -2.84 -0.83 27.96
N VAL A 318 -3.35 -0.69 26.74
CA VAL A 318 -4.23 0.43 26.34
C VAL A 318 -5.51 0.40 27.19
N THR A 319 -5.86 1.55 27.76
CA THR A 319 -7.12 1.79 28.48
C THR A 319 -7.90 2.99 27.96
N GLY A 320 -7.32 3.77 27.05
CA GLY A 320 -7.95 4.90 26.44
C GLY A 320 -7.02 5.65 25.49
N VAL A 321 -7.56 6.69 24.88
CA VAL A 321 -6.79 7.67 24.09
C VAL A 321 -7.17 9.06 24.51
N ARG A 322 -6.17 9.95 24.57
CA ARG A 322 -6.35 11.38 24.73
C ARG A 322 -6.14 12.05 23.39
N VAL A 323 -7.09 12.85 22.97
CA VAL A 323 -6.99 13.67 21.77
C VAL A 323 -7.05 15.14 22.13
N GLU A 324 -6.38 16.01 21.36
CA GLU A 324 -6.45 17.45 21.48
C GLU A 324 -7.43 17.99 20.43
N ARG A 325 -8.36 18.83 20.85
CA ARG A 325 -9.17 19.60 19.92
C ARG A 325 -8.28 20.52 19.10
N THR A 326 -8.53 20.58 17.80
CA THR A 326 -7.82 21.47 16.90
C THR A 326 -8.77 22.49 16.28
N ALA A 327 -8.24 23.65 15.92
CA ALA A 327 -8.96 24.71 15.21
C ALA A 327 -8.31 24.94 13.85
N LEU A 328 -9.13 25.15 12.83
CA LEU A 328 -8.70 25.49 11.47
C LEU A 328 -7.98 26.85 11.46
N THR A 329 -6.99 27.02 10.57
CA THR A 329 -6.14 28.21 10.47
C THR A 329 -6.35 29.03 9.19
N GLY A 330 -7.34 28.69 8.37
CA GLY A 330 -7.69 29.40 7.14
C GLY A 330 -6.98 28.89 5.89
N ASP A 331 -5.97 28.04 6.04
CA ASP A 331 -5.07 27.55 4.99
C ASP A 331 -5.08 26.01 4.82
N CYS A 332 -6.17 25.37 5.19
CA CYS A 332 -6.31 23.91 5.27
C CYS A 332 -5.46 23.23 6.36
N ASN A 333 -4.78 23.99 7.20
CA ASN A 333 -4.04 23.50 8.37
C ASN A 333 -4.84 23.68 9.66
N VAL A 334 -4.30 23.17 10.75
CA VAL A 334 -4.90 23.24 12.08
C VAL A 334 -3.85 23.57 13.14
N LYS A 335 -4.30 24.15 14.25
CA LYS A 335 -3.52 24.32 15.47
C LYS A 335 -4.25 23.69 16.65
N GLY A 336 -3.52 23.20 17.63
CA GLY A 336 -4.08 22.74 18.90
C GLY A 336 -4.75 23.88 19.67
N THR A 337 -5.81 23.57 20.39
CA THR A 337 -6.55 24.52 21.22
C THR A 337 -6.16 24.44 22.69
N GLY A 338 -5.47 23.38 23.12
CA GLY A 338 -5.20 23.07 24.51
C GLY A 338 -6.38 22.41 25.23
N GLU A 339 -7.47 22.08 24.52
CA GLU A 339 -8.60 21.33 25.06
C GLU A 339 -8.40 19.84 24.74
N PHE A 340 -8.48 18.98 25.75
CA PHE A 340 -8.27 17.55 25.64
C PHE A 340 -9.54 16.76 25.94
N ILE A 341 -9.73 15.66 25.21
CA ILE A 341 -10.84 14.73 25.40
C ILE A 341 -10.26 13.33 25.53
N ASP A 342 -10.72 12.59 26.53
CA ASP A 342 -10.33 11.20 26.77
C ASP A 342 -11.44 10.25 26.30
N TYR A 343 -11.07 9.23 25.53
CA TYR A 343 -11.95 8.16 25.08
C TYR A 343 -11.51 6.82 25.66
N PRO A 344 -12.41 6.04 26.30
CA PRO A 344 -12.08 4.78 26.98
C PRO A 344 -12.03 3.63 26.00
N VAL A 345 -11.01 3.55 25.16
CA VAL A 345 -10.80 2.47 24.18
C VAL A 345 -9.80 1.43 24.70
N GLN A 346 -9.88 0.19 24.23
CA GLN A 346 -8.99 -0.88 24.64
C GLN A 346 -8.02 -1.32 23.55
N ALA A 347 -8.17 -0.79 22.32
CA ALA A 347 -7.18 -0.96 21.26
C ALA A 347 -7.09 0.28 20.37
N VAL A 348 -5.93 0.47 19.76
CA VAL A 348 -5.60 1.58 18.85
C VAL A 348 -5.04 1.03 17.55
N TYR A 349 -5.48 1.57 16.40
CA TYR A 349 -4.98 1.27 15.08
C TYR A 349 -4.44 2.53 14.39
N ARG A 350 -3.15 2.54 14.03
CA ARG A 350 -2.49 3.68 13.39
C ARG A 350 -2.62 3.60 11.88
N ALA A 351 -3.56 4.33 11.29
CA ALA A 351 -3.79 4.42 9.84
C ALA A 351 -3.32 5.78 9.28
N VAL A 352 -2.13 6.23 9.70
CA VAL A 352 -1.59 7.57 9.38
C VAL A 352 -0.73 7.61 8.12
N GLY A 353 -0.53 6.48 7.46
CA GLY A 353 0.18 6.31 6.21
C GLY A 353 1.13 5.12 6.24
N TYR A 354 1.77 4.86 5.09
CA TYR A 354 2.74 3.79 4.92
C TYR A 354 4.09 4.34 4.48
N TYR A 355 5.15 3.62 4.80
CA TYR A 355 6.51 3.86 4.32
C TYR A 355 7.02 2.63 3.55
N GLY A 356 7.90 2.89 2.58
CA GLY A 356 8.71 1.83 1.98
C GLY A 356 9.75 1.33 2.98
N THR A 357 10.28 0.15 2.69
CA THR A 357 11.40 -0.42 3.46
C THR A 357 12.71 -0.16 2.70
N PRO A 358 13.76 0.31 3.35
CA PRO A 358 15.07 0.47 2.73
C PRO A 358 15.61 -0.89 2.23
N ILE A 359 16.39 -0.84 1.18
CA ILE A 359 17.12 -1.97 0.62
C ILE A 359 18.60 -1.68 0.83
N ASP A 360 19.31 -2.59 1.46
CA ASP A 360 20.74 -2.40 1.77
C ASP A 360 21.53 -2.09 0.51
N GLY A 361 22.32 -1.00 0.56
CA GLY A 361 23.10 -0.53 -0.57
C GLY A 361 22.34 0.31 -1.62
N ILE A 362 21.05 0.60 -1.40
CA ILE A 362 20.27 1.51 -2.24
C ILE A 362 19.92 2.78 -1.44
N PRO A 363 20.21 3.99 -1.97
CA PRO A 363 19.90 5.25 -1.31
C PRO A 363 18.41 5.40 -0.98
N PHE A 364 18.12 5.76 0.27
CA PHE A 364 16.77 5.83 0.79
C PHE A 364 16.53 7.12 1.56
N ASP A 365 15.44 7.82 1.23
CA ASP A 365 14.97 9.00 1.96
C ASP A 365 14.02 8.54 3.09
N ALA A 366 14.57 8.41 4.29
CA ALA A 366 13.81 7.96 5.47
C ALA A 366 12.67 8.91 5.84
N SER A 367 12.77 10.20 5.51
CA SER A 367 11.73 11.19 5.81
C SER A 367 10.48 11.02 4.94
N LYS A 368 10.65 10.51 3.72
CA LYS A 368 9.57 10.21 2.77
C LYS A 368 9.21 8.73 2.72
N GLY A 369 10.06 7.86 3.26
CA GLY A 369 9.91 6.42 3.15
C GLY A 369 10.03 5.91 1.71
N THR A 370 10.95 6.49 0.91
CA THR A 370 11.10 6.20 -0.52
C THR A 370 12.57 6.03 -0.91
N ILE A 371 12.82 5.31 -2.00
CA ILE A 371 14.13 5.32 -2.65
C ILE A 371 14.39 6.72 -3.24
N ALA A 372 15.57 7.27 -3.00
CA ALA A 372 15.98 8.55 -3.55
C ALA A 372 16.08 8.48 -5.07
N ASN A 373 15.32 9.33 -5.79
CA ASN A 373 15.26 9.22 -7.25
C ASN A 373 14.91 10.54 -7.95
N VAL A 374 15.22 10.62 -9.25
CA VAL A 374 14.78 11.66 -10.16
C VAL A 374 14.19 10.99 -11.39
N GLY A 375 12.88 11.15 -11.61
CA GLY A 375 12.16 10.52 -12.73
C GLY A 375 12.24 8.98 -12.73
N GLY A 376 12.45 8.36 -11.58
CA GLY A 376 12.64 6.92 -11.42
C GLY A 376 14.09 6.44 -11.54
N ARG A 377 15.07 7.26 -11.95
CA ARG A 377 16.51 6.96 -11.83
C ARG A 377 16.92 7.09 -10.37
N VAL A 378 17.50 6.06 -9.78
CA VAL A 378 18.01 6.11 -8.41
C VAL A 378 19.18 7.07 -8.33
N VAL A 379 19.23 7.91 -7.28
CA VAL A 379 20.29 8.91 -7.07
C VAL A 379 20.91 8.77 -5.70
N ASP A 380 22.22 9.05 -5.61
CA ASP A 380 22.98 9.15 -4.38
C ASP A 380 23.70 10.50 -4.34
N GLY A 381 23.41 11.31 -3.31
CA GLY A 381 24.01 12.65 -3.17
C GLY A 381 23.73 13.60 -4.35
N GLY A 382 22.80 13.27 -5.24
CA GLY A 382 22.48 14.01 -6.45
C GLY A 382 22.98 13.38 -7.75
N ASP A 383 23.87 12.39 -7.66
CA ASP A 383 24.39 11.66 -8.82
C ASP A 383 23.51 10.43 -9.12
N VAL A 384 23.24 10.20 -10.42
CA VAL A 384 22.48 9.01 -10.85
C VAL A 384 23.33 7.75 -10.67
N LEU A 385 22.78 6.77 -9.98
CA LEU A 385 23.34 5.41 -9.91
C LEU A 385 22.98 4.64 -11.17
N PRO A 386 23.96 4.34 -12.04
CA PRO A 386 23.69 3.67 -13.30
C PRO A 386 23.08 2.27 -13.12
N GLY A 387 22.08 1.93 -13.92
CA GLY A 387 21.43 0.63 -13.92
C GLY A 387 20.39 0.43 -12.80
N TYR A 388 20.17 1.40 -11.92
CA TYR A 388 19.18 1.31 -10.87
C TYR A 388 18.02 2.29 -11.07
N TYR A 389 16.81 1.74 -11.04
CA TYR A 389 15.57 2.48 -11.22
C TYR A 389 14.56 2.14 -10.13
N THR A 390 13.53 2.96 -9.98
CA THR A 390 12.43 2.72 -9.04
C THR A 390 11.10 3.18 -9.61
N THR A 391 10.00 2.51 -9.22
CA THR A 391 8.64 2.85 -9.64
C THR A 391 7.62 2.53 -8.55
N GLY A 392 6.45 3.15 -8.62
CA GLY A 392 5.36 2.92 -7.68
C GLY A 392 5.54 3.62 -6.34
N TRP A 393 4.99 3.05 -5.27
CA TRP A 393 4.99 3.69 -3.97
C TRP A 393 6.39 3.81 -3.34
N ILE A 394 7.28 2.90 -3.63
CA ILE A 394 8.68 3.02 -3.18
C ILE A 394 9.42 4.18 -3.86
N LYS A 395 8.93 4.67 -5.03
CA LYS A 395 9.44 5.85 -5.74
C LYS A 395 8.84 7.15 -5.21
N ARG A 396 7.51 7.23 -5.04
CA ARG A 396 6.77 8.47 -4.80
C ARG A 396 6.03 8.55 -3.46
N GLY A 397 6.14 7.53 -2.63
CA GLY A 397 5.31 7.36 -1.43
C GLY A 397 3.91 6.77 -1.75
N PRO A 398 3.12 6.44 -0.71
CA PRO A 398 1.81 5.79 -0.85
C PRO A 398 0.71 6.78 -1.28
N VAL A 399 0.91 7.42 -2.43
CA VAL A 399 -0.02 8.41 -2.99
C VAL A 399 -0.57 7.93 -4.32
N GLY A 400 -1.85 8.14 -4.53
CA GLY A 400 -2.56 7.80 -5.76
C GLY A 400 -3.12 6.37 -5.77
N LEU A 401 -4.09 6.15 -6.66
CA LEU A 401 -4.74 4.87 -6.88
C LEU A 401 -3.94 4.02 -7.88
N ILE A 402 -4.38 2.77 -8.09
CA ILE A 402 -3.76 1.82 -9.05
C ILE A 402 -3.61 2.43 -10.45
N GLY A 403 -4.58 3.24 -10.90
CA GLY A 403 -4.51 3.90 -12.20
C GLY A 403 -3.31 4.86 -12.39
N SER A 404 -2.91 5.59 -11.33
CA SER A 404 -1.74 6.47 -11.37
C SER A 404 -0.40 5.70 -11.37
N THR A 405 -0.43 4.43 -10.99
CA THR A 405 0.76 3.57 -10.97
C THR A 405 1.25 3.26 -12.38
N LYS A 406 0.34 3.19 -13.37
CA LYS A 406 0.73 2.92 -14.76
C LYS A 406 1.47 4.11 -15.40
N SER A 407 1.04 5.35 -15.15
CA SER A 407 1.75 6.54 -15.64
C SER A 407 3.10 6.74 -14.96
N ASP A 408 3.21 6.40 -13.68
CA ASP A 408 4.46 6.42 -12.93
C ASP A 408 5.47 5.38 -13.46
N ALA A 409 4.99 4.18 -13.78
CA ALA A 409 5.81 3.15 -14.42
C ALA A 409 6.28 3.59 -15.81
N ALA A 410 5.40 4.25 -16.59
CA ALA A 410 5.76 4.76 -17.92
C ALA A 410 6.93 5.76 -17.86
N GLU A 411 6.87 6.73 -16.94
CA GLU A 411 7.97 7.69 -16.73
C GLU A 411 9.31 6.98 -16.43
N THR A 412 9.28 5.97 -15.56
CA THR A 412 10.49 5.22 -15.22
C THR A 412 11.03 4.44 -16.42
N ILE A 413 10.16 3.81 -17.21
CA ILE A 413 10.56 3.03 -18.38
C ILE A 413 11.05 3.93 -19.52
N GLU A 414 10.43 5.09 -19.75
CA GLU A 414 10.94 6.09 -20.72
C GLU A 414 12.38 6.48 -20.37
N ASN A 415 12.66 6.79 -19.12
CA ASN A 415 13.99 7.11 -18.64
C ASN A 415 14.99 5.95 -18.75
N LEU A 416 14.55 4.70 -18.54
CA LEU A 416 15.39 3.52 -18.74
C LEU A 416 15.74 3.32 -20.23
N ILE A 417 14.79 3.54 -21.12
CA ILE A 417 15.00 3.44 -22.58
C ILE A 417 15.98 4.52 -23.07
N GLU A 418 15.88 5.74 -22.56
CA GLU A 418 16.85 6.82 -22.85
C GLU A 418 18.27 6.44 -22.42
N ASP A 419 18.42 5.68 -21.34
CA ASP A 419 19.70 5.26 -20.81
C ASP A 419 20.25 3.97 -21.46
N ALA A 420 19.54 3.33 -22.40
CA ALA A 420 19.84 1.99 -22.93
C ALA A 420 21.27 1.84 -23.46
N ASP A 421 21.75 2.79 -24.27
CA ASP A 421 23.12 2.73 -24.82
C ASP A 421 24.18 2.73 -23.73
N ARG A 422 23.95 3.50 -22.65
CA ARG A 422 24.85 3.54 -21.49
C ARG A 422 24.79 2.22 -20.72
N LEU A 423 23.59 1.64 -20.56
CA LEU A 423 23.42 0.35 -19.87
C LEU A 423 24.15 -0.78 -20.57
N PHE A 424 24.05 -0.86 -21.91
CA PHE A 424 24.81 -1.85 -22.67
C PHE A 424 26.33 -1.66 -22.59
N ALA A 425 26.80 -0.40 -22.56
CA ALA A 425 28.22 -0.09 -22.46
C ALA A 425 28.83 -0.34 -21.06
N GLN A 426 28.03 -0.24 -20.02
CA GLN A 426 28.50 -0.38 -18.62
C GLN A 426 28.48 -1.82 -18.10
N THR A 427 27.78 -2.72 -18.77
CA THR A 427 27.69 -4.10 -18.31
C THR A 427 29.00 -4.83 -18.62
N GLU A 428 29.79 -5.09 -17.57
CA GLU A 428 31.03 -5.88 -17.66
C GLU A 428 30.76 -7.39 -17.86
N ALA A 429 29.53 -7.82 -17.58
CA ALA A 429 29.10 -9.21 -17.71
C ALA A 429 29.06 -9.67 -19.18
N GLY A 430 29.71 -10.76 -19.48
CA GLY A 430 29.67 -11.35 -20.82
C GLY A 430 28.27 -11.89 -21.18
N PRO A 431 27.95 -12.06 -22.48
CA PRO A 431 26.63 -12.52 -22.93
C PRO A 431 26.16 -13.82 -22.28
N GLN A 432 27.08 -14.71 -21.94
CA GLN A 432 26.76 -15.97 -21.25
C GLN A 432 26.29 -15.73 -19.80
N GLN A 433 26.85 -14.75 -19.11
CA GLN A 433 26.52 -14.42 -17.72
C GLN A 433 25.13 -13.79 -17.61
N LEU A 434 24.70 -13.08 -18.64
CA LEU A 434 23.39 -12.44 -18.75
C LEU A 434 22.28 -13.38 -19.26
N SER A 435 22.59 -14.68 -19.46
CA SER A 435 21.55 -15.65 -19.84
C SER A 435 20.49 -15.78 -18.73
N PRO A 436 19.21 -15.77 -19.09
CA PRO A 436 18.11 -15.96 -18.13
C PRO A 436 18.27 -17.22 -17.27
N ASP A 437 18.81 -18.30 -17.82
CA ASP A 437 18.95 -19.58 -17.12
C ASP A 437 19.98 -19.56 -15.99
N ASN A 438 20.93 -18.60 -16.01
CA ASN A 438 21.96 -18.51 -14.99
C ASN A 438 21.39 -18.10 -13.63
N VAL A 439 20.44 -17.19 -13.59
CA VAL A 439 19.76 -16.78 -12.33
C VAL A 439 18.99 -17.95 -11.74
N LEU A 440 18.23 -18.69 -12.56
CA LEU A 440 17.52 -19.90 -12.09
C LEU A 440 18.50 -20.96 -11.58
N SER A 441 19.61 -21.16 -12.29
CA SER A 441 20.66 -22.10 -11.87
C SER A 441 21.32 -21.67 -10.56
N LEU A 442 21.54 -20.37 -10.36
CA LEU A 442 22.07 -19.83 -9.10
C LEU A 442 21.10 -20.08 -7.95
N LEU A 443 19.81 -19.73 -8.11
CA LEU A 443 18.76 -19.96 -7.10
C LEU A 443 18.62 -21.44 -6.76
N LYS A 444 18.65 -22.31 -7.77
CA LYS A 444 18.62 -23.76 -7.56
C LYS A 444 19.84 -24.27 -6.76
N ARG A 445 21.05 -23.77 -7.05
CA ARG A 445 22.26 -24.13 -6.27
C ARG A 445 22.17 -23.67 -4.82
N ARG A 446 21.48 -22.54 -4.55
CA ARG A 446 21.21 -22.01 -3.22
C ARG A 446 20.06 -22.71 -2.51
N GLY A 447 19.38 -23.64 -3.16
CA GLY A 447 18.23 -24.38 -2.59
C GLY A 447 16.96 -23.56 -2.48
N VAL A 448 16.84 -22.43 -3.21
CA VAL A 448 15.64 -21.58 -3.18
C VAL A 448 14.52 -22.23 -4.00
N PRO A 449 13.35 -22.53 -3.39
CA PRO A 449 12.21 -23.11 -4.10
C PRO A 449 11.44 -22.00 -4.85
N VAL A 450 11.92 -21.71 -6.07
CA VAL A 450 11.33 -20.65 -6.92
C VAL A 450 9.96 -21.07 -7.43
N VAL A 451 8.97 -20.22 -7.25
CA VAL A 451 7.62 -20.35 -7.80
C VAL A 451 7.55 -19.53 -9.08
N GLN A 452 7.34 -20.15 -10.23
CA GLN A 452 7.14 -19.49 -11.51
C GLN A 452 5.64 -19.28 -11.79
N TRP A 453 5.29 -18.60 -12.89
CA TRP A 453 3.90 -18.33 -13.24
C TRP A 453 3.02 -19.58 -13.28
N LYS A 454 3.48 -20.64 -13.92
CA LYS A 454 2.74 -21.90 -14.00
C LYS A 454 2.53 -22.60 -12.65
N ASP A 455 3.48 -22.42 -11.74
CA ASP A 455 3.37 -22.96 -10.39
C ASP A 455 2.36 -22.13 -9.58
N TRP A 456 2.37 -20.80 -9.77
CA TRP A 456 1.34 -19.93 -9.22
C TRP A 456 -0.06 -20.29 -9.69
N GLU A 457 -0.24 -20.61 -10.99
CA GLU A 457 -1.55 -21.05 -11.52
C GLU A 457 -2.06 -22.32 -10.81
N VAL A 458 -1.19 -23.22 -10.35
CA VAL A 458 -1.57 -24.38 -9.54
C VAL A 458 -2.10 -23.97 -8.19
N LEU A 459 -1.41 -23.05 -7.50
CA LEU A 459 -1.86 -22.52 -6.22
C LEU A 459 -3.18 -21.74 -6.36
N ASP A 460 -3.31 -20.88 -7.36
CA ASP A 460 -4.54 -20.11 -7.62
C ASP A 460 -5.74 -21.04 -7.87
N ALA A 461 -5.53 -22.08 -8.68
CA ALA A 461 -6.57 -23.08 -8.96
C ALA A 461 -6.96 -23.86 -7.71
N HIS A 462 -6.01 -24.22 -6.86
CA HIS A 462 -6.27 -24.88 -5.58
C HIS A 462 -7.10 -23.99 -4.63
N GLU A 463 -6.70 -22.72 -4.45
CA GLU A 463 -7.41 -21.77 -3.60
C GLU A 463 -8.85 -21.52 -4.09
N ARG A 464 -9.05 -21.41 -5.41
CA ARG A 464 -10.39 -21.26 -6.01
C ARG A 464 -11.26 -22.48 -5.82
N ALA A 465 -10.73 -23.67 -6.11
CA ALA A 465 -11.48 -24.91 -5.95
C ALA A 465 -11.89 -25.17 -4.50
N THR A 466 -10.98 -24.88 -3.56
CA THR A 466 -11.27 -25.00 -2.12
C THR A 466 -12.30 -23.96 -1.69
N GLY A 467 -12.20 -22.73 -2.18
CA GLY A 467 -13.17 -21.67 -1.90
C GLY A 467 -14.55 -21.97 -2.47
N GLU A 468 -14.64 -22.43 -3.71
CA GLU A 468 -15.91 -22.82 -4.36
C GLU A 468 -16.63 -23.91 -3.58
N ALA A 469 -15.90 -24.91 -3.08
CA ALA A 469 -16.46 -25.95 -2.24
C ALA A 469 -17.04 -25.44 -0.90
N ASP A 470 -16.56 -24.27 -0.43
CA ASP A 470 -17.02 -23.60 0.79
C ASP A 470 -17.95 -22.39 0.49
N GLY A 471 -18.40 -22.21 -0.75
CA GLY A 471 -19.28 -21.11 -1.17
C GLY A 471 -18.61 -19.73 -1.19
N ARG A 472 -17.30 -19.66 -1.34
CA ARG A 472 -16.45 -18.45 -1.35
C ARG A 472 -15.82 -18.22 -2.72
N GLU A 473 -15.36 -17.00 -2.98
CA GLU A 473 -14.57 -16.69 -4.17
C GLU A 473 -13.28 -17.52 -4.24
N ARG A 474 -12.59 -17.63 -3.11
CA ARG A 474 -11.40 -18.46 -2.89
C ARG A 474 -11.17 -18.66 -1.38
N LEU A 475 -10.44 -19.68 -1.05
CA LEU A 475 -9.89 -19.88 0.29
C LEU A 475 -8.36 -19.81 0.21
N LYS A 476 -7.77 -18.69 0.67
CA LYS A 476 -6.33 -18.45 0.61
C LYS A 476 -5.57 -19.48 1.45
N VAL A 477 -4.53 -20.07 0.88
CA VAL A 477 -3.48 -20.76 1.63
C VAL A 477 -2.61 -19.68 2.29
N VAL A 478 -2.48 -19.70 3.61
CA VAL A 478 -1.78 -18.63 4.34
C VAL A 478 -0.32 -18.97 4.68
N PRO A 479 0.03 -20.18 5.19
CA PRO A 479 1.42 -20.51 5.49
C PRO A 479 2.29 -20.52 4.23
N ARG A 480 3.44 -19.80 4.29
CA ARG A 480 4.37 -19.69 3.15
C ARG A 480 4.86 -21.06 2.64
N GLU A 481 5.19 -21.97 3.55
CA GLU A 481 5.64 -23.32 3.21
C GLU A 481 4.54 -24.09 2.46
N GLU A 482 3.30 -24.01 2.98
CA GLU A 482 2.16 -24.68 2.35
C GLU A 482 1.83 -24.08 0.99
N MET A 483 1.91 -22.75 0.83
CA MET A 483 1.78 -22.09 -0.49
C MET A 483 2.78 -22.65 -1.48
N THR A 484 4.05 -22.77 -1.07
CA THR A 484 5.14 -23.26 -1.90
C THR A 484 4.96 -24.73 -2.23
N ASP A 485 4.55 -25.54 -1.26
CA ASP A 485 4.29 -26.97 -1.46
C ASP A 485 3.13 -27.21 -2.43
N VAL A 486 2.03 -26.45 -2.29
CA VAL A 486 0.89 -26.53 -3.21
C VAL A 486 1.30 -26.09 -4.60
N ALA A 487 2.01 -24.95 -4.73
CA ALA A 487 2.45 -24.41 -6.01
C ALA A 487 3.37 -25.38 -6.75
N LEU A 488 4.34 -25.98 -6.04
CA LEU A 488 5.36 -26.86 -6.65
C LEU A 488 4.95 -28.32 -6.74
N ARG A 489 3.75 -28.71 -6.27
CA ARG A 489 3.23 -30.06 -6.50
C ARG A 489 3.06 -30.27 -7.99
N ARG A 490 4.04 -30.93 -8.58
CA ARG A 490 3.91 -31.45 -9.95
C ARG A 490 2.80 -32.50 -9.92
N LYS A 491 1.85 -32.41 -10.84
CA LYS A 491 0.97 -33.53 -11.13
C LYS A 491 1.89 -34.72 -11.51
N GLU A 492 1.99 -35.70 -10.62
CA GLU A 492 2.55 -37.01 -10.95
C GLU A 492 1.77 -37.65 -12.08
#